data_5bcc4171f71c37cc00d0b4bfc443dbe2
#
_entry.id   5bcc4171f71c37cc00d0b4bfc443dbe2
#
_cell.length_a   1.000
_cell.length_b   1.000
_cell.length_c   1.000
_cell.angle_alpha   90.00
_cell.angle_beta   90.00
_cell.angle_gamma   90.00
#
_symmetry.space_group_name_H-M   'P 1'
#
loop_
_entity.id
_entity.type
_entity.pdbx_description
1 polymer ?
#
loop_
_entity_poly.entity_id
_entity_poly.type
_entity_poly.pdbx_seq_one_letter_code
_entity_poly.pdbx_strand_id
1 'polypeptide(L)'
;MSRIEISTESLDLPLVHAFTIARSSETVARTTIVRALWNGLEGLGETAPSARYDESVESARAAIAAHPLGDDPYALENAFDGLPPAARCGLDIAFHDLIGKDCERPLYQLFGLDPGKTPVTSFTIGIAPISEMIAKVREVGTHPIIKIKLGKGAEIETIGAIRDIYTGTIRVDANEGWTPEQSVTLLRELARFDIEFCEQPIPAGTPERLRWIR
;
A
#
# COMPACT_ATOMS: atom_id res chain seq x y z
N MET A 1 8.50 27.00 24.08
CA MET A 1 7.98 26.26 22.89
C MET A 1 6.79 25.45 23.37
N SER A 2 5.71 25.38 22.59
CA SER A 2 4.54 24.57 22.95
C SER A 2 4.91 23.11 22.79
N ARG A 3 4.45 22.27 23.70
CA ARG A 3 4.62 20.82 23.59
C ARG A 3 3.82 20.29 22.39
N ILE A 4 4.35 19.28 21.70
CA ILE A 4 3.61 18.56 20.67
C ILE A 4 2.59 17.64 21.36
N GLU A 5 1.33 17.77 20.99
CA GLU A 5 0.25 16.93 21.50
C GLU A 5 -0.14 15.93 20.42
N ILE A 6 -0.14 14.63 20.76
CA ILE A 6 -0.54 13.56 19.85
C ILE A 6 -1.85 12.96 20.30
N SER A 7 -2.75 12.78 19.34
CA SER A 7 -3.96 12.00 19.52
C SER A 7 -4.17 11.01 18.38
N THR A 8 -4.89 9.94 18.66
CA THR A 8 -5.15 8.88 17.68
C THR A 8 -6.62 8.49 17.67
N GLU A 9 -7.17 8.31 16.47
CA GLU A 9 -8.55 7.88 16.24
C GLU A 9 -8.58 6.68 15.31
N SER A 10 -9.24 5.59 15.72
CA SER A 10 -9.44 4.43 14.85
C SER A 10 -10.50 4.72 13.81
N LEU A 11 -10.26 4.31 12.58
CA LEU A 11 -11.19 4.51 11.47
C LEU A 11 -11.42 3.19 10.74
N ASP A 12 -12.70 2.83 10.59
CA ASP A 12 -13.16 1.71 9.79
C ASP A 12 -13.73 2.25 8.47
N LEU A 13 -13.07 1.91 7.35
CA LEU A 13 -13.45 2.33 6.00
C LEU A 13 -14.10 1.14 5.26
N PRO A 14 -15.43 1.10 5.12
CA PRO A 14 -16.08 0.09 4.28
C PRO A 14 -15.57 0.19 2.84
N LEU A 15 -15.14 -0.94 2.28
CA LEU A 15 -14.68 -1.01 0.90
C LEU A 15 -15.86 -1.16 -0.05
N VAL A 16 -15.83 -0.46 -1.19
CA VAL A 16 -16.85 -0.59 -2.26
C VAL A 16 -16.90 -2.02 -2.79
N HIS A 17 -15.74 -2.64 -2.94
CA HIS A 17 -15.58 -4.04 -3.32
C HIS A 17 -14.72 -4.76 -2.30
N ALA A 18 -15.03 -6.03 -2.01
CA ALA A 18 -14.13 -6.86 -1.21
C ALA A 18 -12.73 -6.88 -1.82
N PHE A 19 -11.71 -6.60 -1.02
CA PHE A 19 -10.32 -6.64 -1.44
C PHE A 19 -9.73 -7.99 -1.09
N THR A 20 -9.67 -8.87 -2.08
CA THR A 20 -9.19 -10.24 -1.92
C THR A 20 -7.83 -10.40 -2.60
N ILE A 21 -6.89 -10.97 -1.87
CA ILE A 21 -5.57 -11.42 -2.33
C ILE A 21 -5.41 -12.92 -2.09
N ALA A 22 -4.27 -13.51 -2.46
CA ALA A 22 -4.06 -14.95 -2.27
C ALA A 22 -4.29 -15.41 -0.81
N ARG A 23 -3.88 -14.62 0.19
CA ARG A 23 -3.87 -15.00 1.61
C ARG A 23 -4.95 -14.36 2.49
N SER A 24 -5.69 -13.36 2.01
CA SER A 24 -6.72 -12.65 2.81
C SER A 24 -7.86 -12.11 1.96
N SER A 25 -8.97 -11.76 2.63
CA SER A 25 -10.07 -11.03 2.01
C SER A 25 -10.64 -10.06 3.04
N GLU A 26 -10.80 -8.81 2.67
CA GLU A 26 -11.26 -7.73 3.54
C GLU A 26 -12.41 -6.96 2.88
N THR A 27 -13.39 -6.60 3.68
CA THR A 27 -14.52 -5.73 3.28
C THR A 27 -14.48 -4.37 3.98
N VAL A 28 -13.57 -4.23 4.95
CA VAL A 28 -13.34 -3.01 5.72
C VAL A 28 -11.83 -2.80 5.86
N ALA A 29 -11.33 -1.65 5.46
CA ALA A 29 -9.97 -1.24 5.77
C ALA A 29 -9.96 -0.58 7.15
N ARG A 30 -9.17 -1.12 8.08
CA ARG A 30 -9.02 -0.59 9.44
C ARG A 30 -7.70 0.15 9.57
N THR A 31 -7.79 1.40 9.98
CA THR A 31 -6.65 2.29 10.08
C THR A 31 -6.72 3.16 11.34
N THR A 32 -5.68 3.94 11.58
CA THR A 32 -5.68 4.94 12.66
C THR A 32 -5.23 6.27 12.09
N ILE A 33 -6.04 7.30 12.28
CA ILE A 33 -5.63 8.68 12.03
C ILE A 33 -4.79 9.15 13.23
N VAL A 34 -3.63 9.72 12.93
CA VAL A 34 -2.73 10.33 13.89
C VAL A 34 -2.80 11.84 13.70
N ARG A 35 -3.03 12.55 14.80
CA ARG A 35 -3.07 14.02 14.83
C ARG A 35 -1.92 14.53 15.68
N ALA A 36 -1.10 15.40 15.11
CA ALA A 36 -0.03 16.11 15.82
C ALA A 36 -0.41 17.59 15.91
N LEU A 37 -0.64 18.11 17.11
CA LEU A 37 -0.98 19.51 17.35
C LEU A 37 0.23 20.25 17.93
N TRP A 38 0.60 21.36 17.31
CA TRP A 38 1.71 22.21 17.75
C TRP A 38 1.49 23.66 17.33
N ASN A 39 1.61 24.60 18.28
CA ASN A 39 1.41 26.03 18.03
C ASN A 39 0.08 26.39 17.32
N GLY A 40 -0.98 25.60 17.54
CA GLY A 40 -2.28 25.80 16.89
C GLY A 40 -2.40 25.23 15.48
N LEU A 41 -1.35 24.63 14.94
CA LEU A 41 -1.36 23.88 13.69
C LEU A 41 -1.59 22.39 13.95
N GLU A 42 -2.34 21.74 13.07
CA GLU A 42 -2.59 20.30 13.13
C GLU A 42 -1.96 19.61 11.92
N GLY A 43 -1.09 18.63 12.17
CA GLY A 43 -0.61 17.69 11.18
C GLY A 43 -1.38 16.38 11.24
N LEU A 44 -1.71 15.79 10.09
CA LEU A 44 -2.45 14.54 9.97
C LEU A 44 -1.57 13.45 9.38
N GLY A 45 -1.62 12.27 9.99
CA GLY A 45 -1.01 11.05 9.48
C GLY A 45 -1.97 9.88 9.56
N GLU A 46 -1.61 8.79 8.92
CA GLU A 46 -2.39 7.56 8.92
C GLU A 46 -1.48 6.35 9.13
N THR A 47 -1.92 5.41 9.95
CA THR A 47 -1.30 4.09 10.06
C THR A 47 -2.05 3.09 9.19
N ALA A 48 -1.35 2.11 8.64
CA ALA A 48 -1.95 0.97 7.94
C ALA A 48 -1.35 -0.33 8.49
N PRO A 49 -1.66 -0.71 9.74
CA PRO A 49 -1.09 -1.91 10.36
C PRO A 49 -1.53 -3.17 9.61
N SER A 50 -0.64 -4.14 9.52
CA SER A 50 -0.91 -5.38 8.81
C SER A 50 -0.59 -6.59 9.69
N ALA A 51 -1.56 -7.51 9.83
CA ALA A 51 -1.37 -8.78 10.50
C ALA A 51 -0.22 -9.63 9.88
N ARG A 52 0.16 -9.36 8.65
CA ARG A 52 1.33 -9.96 7.98
C ARG A 52 2.63 -9.68 8.74
N TYR A 53 2.68 -8.57 9.47
CA TYR A 53 3.83 -8.10 10.24
C TYR A 53 3.55 -8.05 11.75
N ASP A 54 2.57 -8.85 12.22
CA ASP A 54 2.13 -8.89 13.62
C ASP A 54 1.68 -7.53 14.17
N GLU A 55 1.13 -6.67 13.30
CA GLU A 55 0.61 -5.36 13.67
C GLU A 55 -0.92 -5.33 13.65
N SER A 56 -1.50 -4.54 14.55
CA SER A 56 -2.93 -4.21 14.61
C SER A 56 -3.15 -2.73 14.88
N VAL A 57 -4.38 -2.25 14.69
CA VAL A 57 -4.78 -0.89 15.05
C VAL A 57 -4.48 -0.60 16.52
N GLU A 58 -4.77 -1.56 17.41
CA GLU A 58 -4.55 -1.45 18.85
C GLU A 58 -3.07 -1.37 19.18
N SER A 59 -2.23 -2.24 18.58
CA SER A 59 -0.78 -2.26 18.81
C SER A 59 -0.12 -0.98 18.31
N ALA A 60 -0.52 -0.48 17.13
CA ALA A 60 0.01 0.77 16.57
C ALA A 60 -0.34 1.97 17.46
N ARG A 61 -1.60 2.08 17.90
CA ARG A 61 -2.06 3.13 18.81
C ARG A 61 -1.35 3.09 20.16
N ALA A 62 -1.21 1.90 20.74
CA ALA A 62 -0.51 1.73 22.01
C ALA A 62 0.97 2.15 21.89
N ALA A 63 1.62 1.77 20.78
CA ALA A 63 3.01 2.16 20.52
C ALA A 63 3.16 3.69 20.37
N ILE A 64 2.26 4.35 19.64
CA ILE A 64 2.25 5.81 19.51
C ILE A 64 2.05 6.49 20.87
N ALA A 65 1.08 6.01 21.66
CA ALA A 65 0.77 6.61 22.97
C ALA A 65 1.91 6.47 23.99
N ALA A 66 2.70 5.41 23.90
CA ALA A 66 3.82 5.13 24.80
C ALA A 66 5.14 5.79 24.35
N HIS A 67 5.21 6.27 23.10
CA HIS A 67 6.46 6.77 22.52
C HIS A 67 6.77 8.18 23.04
N PRO A 68 7.98 8.41 23.60
CA PRO A 68 8.39 9.74 24.04
C PRO A 68 8.70 10.62 22.80
N LEU A 69 8.07 11.78 22.73
CA LEU A 69 8.31 12.76 21.67
C LEU A 69 8.94 14.02 22.24
N GLY A 70 9.82 14.64 21.48
CA GLY A 70 10.36 15.97 21.76
C GLY A 70 9.33 17.07 21.51
N ASP A 71 9.70 18.31 21.82
CA ASP A 71 8.85 19.49 21.65
C ASP A 71 9.09 20.22 20.31
N ASP A 72 10.09 19.79 19.53
CA ASP A 72 10.45 20.36 18.24
C ASP A 72 10.00 19.42 17.09
N PRO A 73 9.01 19.83 16.27
CA PRO A 73 8.55 19.01 15.16
C PRO A 73 9.57 18.81 14.03
N TYR A 74 10.62 19.64 13.99
CA TYR A 74 11.68 19.56 13.00
C TYR A 74 12.80 18.58 13.37
N ALA A 75 12.86 18.15 14.63
CA ALA A 75 13.87 17.21 15.13
C ALA A 75 13.51 15.75 14.74
N LEU A 76 13.42 15.48 13.43
CA LEU A 76 12.95 14.17 12.91
C LEU A 76 14.01 13.06 12.96
N GLU A 77 15.29 13.42 13.05
CA GLU A 77 16.37 12.44 13.13
C GLU A 77 16.18 11.55 14.37
N ASN A 78 16.01 10.26 14.15
CA ASN A 78 15.77 9.26 15.19
C ASN A 78 14.51 9.47 16.06
N ALA A 79 13.66 10.46 15.72
CA ALA A 79 12.49 10.81 16.52
C ALA A 79 11.50 9.65 16.71
N PHE A 80 11.49 8.69 15.78
CA PHE A 80 10.55 7.56 15.76
C PHE A 80 11.24 6.21 15.85
N ASP A 81 12.48 6.17 16.32
CA ASP A 81 13.24 4.92 16.47
C ASP A 81 12.60 3.99 17.49
N GLY A 82 12.63 2.70 17.20
CA GLY A 82 12.05 1.66 18.04
C GLY A 82 10.53 1.48 17.90
N LEU A 83 9.84 2.34 17.15
CA LEU A 83 8.42 2.13 16.85
C LEU A 83 8.22 1.02 15.82
N PRO A 84 7.12 0.24 15.95
CA PRO A 84 6.66 -0.63 14.87
C PRO A 84 6.42 0.16 13.58
N PRO A 85 6.61 -0.45 12.39
CA PRO A 85 6.54 0.24 11.10
C PRO A 85 5.26 1.05 10.87
N ALA A 86 4.09 0.51 11.18
CA ALA A 86 2.82 1.23 10.99
C ALA A 86 2.71 2.46 11.91
N ALA A 87 3.10 2.33 13.19
CA ALA A 87 3.09 3.44 14.14
C ALA A 87 4.07 4.53 13.72
N ARG A 88 5.28 4.15 13.31
CA ARG A 88 6.31 5.06 12.78
C ARG A 88 5.79 5.82 11.57
N CYS A 89 5.20 5.13 10.60
CA CYS A 89 4.64 5.74 9.39
C CYS A 89 3.58 6.79 9.71
N GLY A 90 2.64 6.47 10.63
CA GLY A 90 1.59 7.41 11.02
C GLY A 90 2.12 8.69 11.66
N LEU A 91 3.10 8.59 12.56
CA LEU A 91 3.74 9.77 13.17
C LEU A 91 4.57 10.55 12.15
N ASP A 92 5.36 9.88 11.33
CA ASP A 92 6.21 10.51 10.32
C ASP A 92 5.38 11.35 9.34
N ILE A 93 4.27 10.80 8.84
CA ILE A 93 3.34 11.52 7.98
C ILE A 93 2.74 12.74 8.70
N ALA A 94 2.28 12.56 9.96
CA ALA A 94 1.68 13.65 10.73
C ALA A 94 2.67 14.80 10.96
N PHE A 95 3.92 14.49 11.28
CA PHE A 95 4.96 15.52 11.49
C PHE A 95 5.33 16.22 10.18
N HIS A 96 5.47 15.51 9.08
CA HIS A 96 5.73 16.12 7.78
C HIS A 96 4.58 17.01 7.31
N ASP A 97 3.32 16.60 7.52
CA ASP A 97 2.15 17.43 7.21
C ASP A 97 2.14 18.70 8.08
N LEU A 98 2.47 18.59 9.37
CA LEU A 98 2.61 19.70 10.28
C LEU A 98 3.70 20.69 9.82
N ILE A 99 4.89 20.18 9.46
CA ILE A 99 6.00 20.99 8.95
C ILE A 99 5.62 21.67 7.64
N GLY A 100 4.94 20.97 6.73
CA GLY A 100 4.46 21.55 5.47
C GLY A 100 3.53 22.74 5.72
N LYS A 101 2.63 22.62 6.69
CA LYS A 101 1.70 23.68 7.11
C LYS A 101 2.41 24.85 7.79
N ASP A 102 3.35 24.58 8.68
CA ASP A 102 4.14 25.61 9.34
C ASP A 102 5.02 26.41 8.36
N CYS A 103 5.60 25.72 7.38
CA CYS A 103 6.35 26.33 6.30
C CYS A 103 5.48 27.00 5.20
N GLU A 104 4.15 26.83 5.26
CA GLU A 104 3.20 27.25 4.20
C GLU A 104 3.61 26.73 2.81
N ARG A 105 4.12 25.51 2.75
CA ARG A 105 4.60 24.88 1.52
C ARG A 105 4.18 23.41 1.41
N PRO A 106 3.78 22.94 0.22
CA PRO A 106 3.54 21.52 0.01
C PRO A 106 4.84 20.72 0.11
N LEU A 107 4.76 19.50 0.63
CA LEU A 107 5.92 18.65 0.92
C LEU A 107 6.80 18.39 -0.31
N TYR A 108 6.23 18.27 -1.51
CA TYR A 108 7.04 18.07 -2.71
C TYR A 108 8.04 19.24 -2.96
N GLN A 109 7.68 20.47 -2.58
CA GLN A 109 8.58 21.62 -2.68
C GLN A 109 9.68 21.56 -1.61
N LEU A 110 9.32 21.17 -0.37
CA LEU A 110 10.31 21.00 0.70
C LEU A 110 11.31 19.90 0.38
N PHE A 111 10.88 18.85 -0.31
CA PHE A 111 11.76 17.75 -0.77
C PHE A 111 12.46 18.05 -2.12
N GLY A 112 12.24 19.20 -2.71
CA GLY A 112 12.82 19.54 -4.02
C GLY A 112 12.35 18.65 -5.17
N LEU A 113 11.13 18.10 -5.07
CA LEU A 113 10.54 17.20 -6.05
C LEU A 113 9.78 17.98 -7.13
N ASP A 114 9.77 17.43 -8.35
CA ASP A 114 8.98 17.93 -9.47
C ASP A 114 7.66 17.13 -9.58
N PRO A 115 6.49 17.74 -9.31
CA PRO A 115 5.22 17.05 -9.40
C PRO A 115 4.89 16.56 -10.81
N GLY A 116 5.46 17.18 -11.84
CA GLY A 116 5.32 16.75 -13.24
C GLY A 116 5.99 15.40 -13.54
N LYS A 117 6.87 14.91 -12.64
CA LYS A 117 7.54 13.62 -12.73
C LYS A 117 6.90 12.54 -11.85
N THR A 118 5.72 12.80 -11.28
CA THR A 118 5.00 11.80 -10.48
C THR A 118 4.67 10.58 -11.34
N PRO A 119 5.07 9.36 -10.93
CA PRO A 119 4.76 8.16 -11.68
C PRO A 119 3.25 7.88 -11.68
N VAL A 120 2.77 7.26 -12.76
CA VAL A 120 1.38 6.83 -12.86
C VAL A 120 1.12 5.70 -11.87
N THR A 121 0.08 5.83 -11.06
CA THR A 121 -0.34 4.77 -10.13
C THR A 121 -0.99 3.61 -10.86
N SER A 122 -0.93 2.40 -10.27
CA SER A 122 -1.69 1.24 -10.73
C SER A 122 -3.03 1.20 -10.02
N PHE A 123 -4.13 1.02 -10.74
CA PHE A 123 -5.41 0.69 -10.11
C PHE A 123 -5.47 -0.82 -9.83
N THR A 124 -5.69 -1.19 -8.57
CA THR A 124 -5.65 -2.60 -8.16
C THR A 124 -7.02 -3.24 -8.21
N ILE A 125 -7.09 -4.43 -8.83
CA ILE A 125 -8.28 -5.29 -8.88
C ILE A 125 -8.00 -6.55 -8.05
N GLY A 126 -8.77 -6.73 -6.97
CA GLY A 126 -8.70 -7.90 -6.11
C GLY A 126 -9.25 -9.16 -6.79
N ILE A 127 -8.89 -10.33 -6.26
CA ILE A 127 -9.37 -11.63 -6.73
C ILE A 127 -10.89 -11.72 -6.53
N ALA A 128 -11.60 -12.10 -7.58
CA ALA A 128 -13.03 -12.37 -7.60
C ALA A 128 -13.34 -13.34 -8.75
N PRO A 129 -14.58 -13.83 -8.92
CA PRO A 129 -15.00 -14.48 -10.15
C PRO A 129 -14.65 -13.64 -11.39
N ILE A 130 -14.25 -14.29 -12.48
CA ILE A 130 -13.74 -13.59 -13.70
C ILE A 130 -14.75 -12.54 -14.21
N SER A 131 -16.04 -12.85 -14.17
CA SER A 131 -17.09 -11.90 -14.57
C SER A 131 -17.12 -10.61 -13.74
N GLU A 132 -16.86 -10.73 -12.43
CA GLU A 132 -16.78 -9.57 -11.53
C GLU A 132 -15.48 -8.79 -11.75
N MET A 133 -14.36 -9.47 -11.95
CA MET A 133 -13.10 -8.80 -12.29
C MET A 133 -13.20 -8.03 -13.59
N ILE A 134 -13.85 -8.59 -14.62
CA ILE A 134 -14.16 -7.91 -15.88
C ILE A 134 -15.03 -6.66 -15.63
N ALA A 135 -16.06 -6.78 -14.78
CA ALA A 135 -16.91 -5.62 -14.45
C ALA A 135 -16.09 -4.51 -13.79
N LYS A 136 -15.21 -4.83 -12.83
CA LYS A 136 -14.30 -3.87 -12.19
C LYS A 136 -13.32 -3.24 -13.18
N VAL A 137 -12.77 -4.00 -14.13
CA VAL A 137 -11.92 -3.45 -15.20
C VAL A 137 -12.69 -2.42 -16.03
N ARG A 138 -13.96 -2.67 -16.33
CA ARG A 138 -14.81 -1.71 -17.05
C ARG A 138 -15.13 -0.46 -16.24
N GLU A 139 -15.32 -0.58 -14.92
CA GLU A 139 -15.49 0.56 -14.01
C GLU A 139 -14.26 1.47 -13.99
N VAL A 140 -13.05 0.89 -14.05
CA VAL A 140 -11.79 1.62 -14.10
C VAL A 140 -11.62 2.43 -15.39
N GLY A 141 -12.28 2.01 -16.48
CA GLY A 141 -12.33 2.73 -17.74
C GLY A 141 -10.96 2.88 -18.41
N THR A 142 -10.54 4.12 -18.64
CA THR A 142 -9.30 4.45 -19.38
C THR A 142 -8.07 4.61 -18.49
N HIS A 143 -8.06 4.11 -17.25
CA HIS A 143 -6.89 4.18 -16.40
C HIS A 143 -5.71 3.46 -17.07
N PRO A 144 -4.52 4.07 -17.18
CA PRO A 144 -3.46 3.55 -18.06
C PRO A 144 -2.78 2.27 -17.53
N ILE A 145 -2.86 2.00 -16.22
CA ILE A 145 -2.20 0.85 -15.60
C ILE A 145 -3.14 0.19 -14.61
N ILE A 146 -3.39 -1.11 -14.76
CA ILE A 146 -4.09 -1.92 -13.77
C ILE A 146 -3.16 -2.96 -13.15
N LYS A 147 -3.38 -3.26 -11.86
CA LYS A 147 -2.68 -4.32 -11.13
C LYS A 147 -3.69 -5.41 -10.74
N ILE A 148 -3.48 -6.62 -11.23
CA ILE A 148 -4.39 -7.74 -11.03
C ILE A 148 -3.84 -8.65 -9.93
N LYS A 149 -4.63 -8.91 -8.90
CA LYS A 149 -4.29 -9.87 -7.86
C LYS A 149 -4.58 -11.29 -8.34
N LEU A 150 -3.60 -12.18 -8.16
CA LEU A 150 -3.62 -13.59 -8.55
C LEU A 150 -3.28 -14.50 -7.36
N GLY A 151 -3.15 -15.82 -7.58
CA GLY A 151 -2.69 -16.77 -6.55
C GLY A 151 -3.77 -17.68 -5.99
N LYS A 152 -4.94 -17.77 -6.65
CA LYS A 152 -6.03 -18.71 -6.27
C LYS A 152 -6.48 -19.64 -7.40
N GLY A 153 -5.67 -19.76 -8.45
CA GLY A 153 -5.99 -20.52 -9.67
C GLY A 153 -6.74 -19.68 -10.71
N ALA A 154 -6.91 -20.23 -11.90
CA ALA A 154 -7.49 -19.56 -13.07
C ALA A 154 -6.74 -18.29 -13.53
N GLU A 155 -5.43 -18.20 -13.26
CA GLU A 155 -4.61 -17.03 -13.57
C GLU A 155 -4.61 -16.71 -15.06
N ILE A 156 -4.44 -17.73 -15.90
CA ILE A 156 -4.32 -17.60 -17.36
C ILE A 156 -5.65 -17.16 -17.97
N GLU A 157 -6.74 -17.81 -17.56
CA GLU A 157 -8.10 -17.47 -18.00
C GLU A 157 -8.48 -16.05 -17.57
N THR A 158 -8.11 -15.69 -16.35
CA THR A 158 -8.39 -14.35 -15.79
C THR A 158 -7.68 -13.27 -16.59
N ILE A 159 -6.36 -13.41 -16.81
CA ILE A 159 -5.59 -12.41 -17.54
C ILE A 159 -5.99 -12.37 -19.01
N GLY A 160 -6.28 -13.55 -19.64
CA GLY A 160 -6.80 -13.60 -20.99
C GLY A 160 -8.09 -12.81 -21.15
N ALA A 161 -9.08 -13.08 -20.29
CA ALA A 161 -10.37 -12.39 -20.34
C ALA A 161 -10.24 -10.87 -20.07
N ILE A 162 -9.31 -10.46 -19.21
CA ILE A 162 -9.03 -9.05 -18.96
C ILE A 162 -8.34 -8.42 -20.17
N ARG A 163 -7.37 -9.07 -20.77
CA ARG A 163 -6.65 -8.57 -21.95
C ARG A 163 -7.56 -8.37 -23.16
N ASP A 164 -8.59 -9.20 -23.31
CA ASP A 164 -9.58 -9.04 -24.37
C ASP A 164 -10.35 -7.71 -24.34
N ILE A 165 -10.45 -7.07 -23.18
CA ILE A 165 -11.21 -5.85 -22.96
C ILE A 165 -10.36 -4.64 -22.52
N TYR A 166 -9.08 -4.85 -22.18
CA TYR A 166 -8.21 -3.81 -21.67
C TYR A 166 -6.86 -3.78 -22.40
N THR A 167 -6.55 -2.67 -23.05
CA THR A 167 -5.35 -2.48 -23.87
C THR A 167 -4.20 -1.77 -23.16
N GLY A 168 -4.43 -1.25 -21.96
CA GLY A 168 -3.40 -0.58 -21.15
C GLY A 168 -2.40 -1.56 -20.51
N THR A 169 -1.51 -1.02 -19.71
CA THR A 169 -0.49 -1.82 -19.00
C THR A 169 -1.13 -2.69 -17.92
N ILE A 170 -0.81 -3.98 -17.94
CA ILE A 170 -1.19 -4.94 -16.88
C ILE A 170 0.04 -5.28 -16.04
N ARG A 171 -0.09 -5.14 -14.73
CA ARG A 171 0.81 -5.68 -13.70
C ARG A 171 0.08 -6.80 -12.97
N VAL A 172 0.78 -7.83 -12.55
CA VAL A 172 0.19 -8.91 -11.75
C VAL A 172 0.89 -9.03 -10.41
N ASP A 173 0.15 -9.46 -9.38
CA ASP A 173 0.68 -9.69 -8.05
C ASP A 173 0.06 -10.97 -7.50
N ALA A 174 0.90 -11.98 -7.32
CA ALA A 174 0.48 -13.28 -6.80
C ALA A 174 0.42 -13.31 -5.26
N ASN A 175 0.89 -12.28 -4.57
CA ASN A 175 0.91 -12.19 -3.10
C ASN A 175 1.46 -13.44 -2.42
N GLU A 176 2.57 -13.98 -2.91
CA GLU A 176 3.22 -15.17 -2.40
C GLU A 176 2.40 -16.47 -2.60
N GLY A 177 1.44 -16.48 -3.53
CA GLY A 177 0.47 -17.56 -3.70
C GLY A 177 0.96 -18.77 -4.47
N TRP A 178 2.14 -18.73 -5.13
CA TRP A 178 2.64 -19.80 -5.97
C TRP A 178 3.88 -20.51 -5.40
N THR A 179 4.10 -21.76 -5.79
CA THR A 179 5.41 -22.40 -5.61
C THR A 179 6.41 -21.89 -6.67
N PRO A 180 7.72 -22.10 -6.48
CA PRO A 180 8.71 -21.77 -7.53
C PRO A 180 8.42 -22.42 -8.88
N GLU A 181 8.01 -23.69 -8.89
CA GLU A 181 7.70 -24.46 -10.10
C GLU A 181 6.44 -23.91 -10.78
N GLN A 182 5.40 -23.62 -10.02
CA GLN A 182 4.19 -22.99 -10.54
C GLN A 182 4.50 -21.61 -11.13
N SER A 183 5.35 -20.83 -10.46
CA SER A 183 5.74 -19.50 -10.93
C SER A 183 6.40 -19.53 -12.29
N VAL A 184 7.35 -20.45 -12.51
CA VAL A 184 8.02 -20.59 -13.81
C VAL A 184 7.02 -20.93 -14.92
N THR A 185 6.11 -21.85 -14.64
CA THR A 185 5.09 -22.27 -15.62
C THR A 185 4.12 -21.13 -15.92
N LEU A 186 3.53 -20.53 -14.88
CA LEU A 186 2.52 -19.48 -15.02
C LEU A 186 3.11 -18.22 -15.68
N LEU A 187 4.31 -17.80 -15.30
CA LEU A 187 4.92 -16.59 -15.89
C LEU A 187 5.24 -16.77 -17.36
N ARG A 188 5.65 -17.97 -17.81
CA ARG A 188 5.85 -18.26 -19.24
C ARG A 188 4.54 -18.15 -20.01
N GLU A 189 3.44 -18.63 -19.45
CA GLU A 189 2.13 -18.54 -20.08
C GLU A 189 1.57 -17.11 -20.03
N LEU A 190 1.76 -16.39 -18.92
CA LEU A 190 1.31 -15.01 -18.76
C LEU A 190 2.06 -14.05 -19.66
N ALA A 191 3.30 -14.33 -20.03
CA ALA A 191 4.10 -13.48 -20.91
C ALA A 191 3.42 -13.21 -22.27
N ARG A 192 2.58 -14.12 -22.78
CA ARG A 192 1.83 -13.92 -24.04
C ARG A 192 0.79 -12.81 -23.98
N PHE A 193 0.42 -12.37 -22.76
CA PHE A 193 -0.55 -11.31 -22.55
C PHE A 193 0.10 -9.92 -22.32
N ASP A 194 1.39 -9.81 -22.61
CA ASP A 194 2.14 -8.55 -22.48
C ASP A 194 1.97 -7.90 -21.08
N ILE A 195 2.20 -8.68 -20.03
CA ILE A 195 2.26 -8.16 -18.66
C ILE A 195 3.60 -7.48 -18.43
N GLU A 196 3.59 -6.33 -17.72
CA GLU A 196 4.81 -5.57 -17.46
C GLU A 196 5.73 -6.28 -16.44
N PHE A 197 5.17 -6.78 -15.35
CA PHE A 197 5.88 -7.57 -14.35
C PHE A 197 4.91 -8.36 -13.44
N CYS A 198 5.48 -9.31 -12.70
CA CYS A 198 4.81 -10.02 -11.63
C CYS A 198 5.46 -9.69 -10.27
N GLU A 199 4.65 -9.26 -9.32
CA GLU A 199 5.05 -9.00 -7.95
C GLU A 199 4.82 -10.23 -7.07
N GLN A 200 5.75 -10.51 -6.17
CA GLN A 200 5.66 -11.56 -5.15
C GLN A 200 5.13 -12.91 -5.67
N PRO A 201 5.74 -13.52 -6.68
CA PRO A 201 5.25 -14.79 -7.22
C PRO A 201 5.31 -15.93 -6.19
N ILE A 202 6.33 -15.94 -5.34
CA ILE A 202 6.57 -16.98 -4.33
C ILE A 202 6.67 -16.40 -2.91
N PRO A 203 6.52 -17.23 -1.86
CA PRO A 203 6.69 -16.81 -0.47
C PRO A 203 8.01 -16.09 -0.23
N ALA A 204 8.00 -15.07 0.63
CA ALA A 204 9.16 -14.31 1.03
C ALA A 204 10.31 -15.21 1.50
N GLY A 205 11.53 -14.82 1.20
CA GLY A 205 12.75 -15.56 1.53
C GLY A 205 13.98 -14.82 1.03
N THR A 206 15.02 -15.56 0.69
CA THR A 206 16.24 -14.96 0.15
C THR A 206 16.05 -14.56 -1.34
N PRO A 207 16.66 -13.45 -1.80
CA PRO A 207 16.56 -13.01 -3.20
C PRO A 207 17.03 -14.07 -4.22
N GLU A 208 17.91 -14.99 -3.80
CA GLU A 208 18.41 -16.08 -4.64
C GLU A 208 17.30 -16.98 -5.15
N ARG A 209 16.20 -17.13 -4.41
CA ARG A 209 15.06 -17.95 -4.82
C ARG A 209 14.36 -17.37 -6.06
N LEU A 210 14.45 -16.06 -6.29
CA LEU A 210 13.87 -15.38 -7.44
C LEU A 210 14.70 -15.56 -8.73
N ARG A 211 15.97 -15.97 -8.66
CA ARG A 211 16.83 -16.20 -9.83
C ARG A 211 16.29 -17.27 -10.78
N TRP A 212 15.55 -18.24 -10.24
CA TRP A 212 14.97 -19.34 -11.00
C TRP A 212 13.73 -18.92 -11.82
N ILE A 213 13.14 -17.79 -11.44
CA ILE A 213 11.85 -17.32 -11.95
C ILE A 213 12.05 -16.17 -12.95
N ARG A 214 13.24 -15.59 -12.95
CA ARG A 214 13.58 -14.40 -13.75
C ARG A 214 13.86 -14.70 -15.22
#